data_295c2ef059c1062339dbb1fdd13ad4db
#
_entry.id   295c2ef059c1062339dbb1fdd13ad4db
#
_cell.length_a   1.000
_cell.length_b   1.000
_cell.length_c   1.000
_cell.angle_alpha   90.00
_cell.angle_beta   90.00
_cell.angle_gamma   90.00
#
_symmetry.space_group_name_H-M   'P 1'
#
loop_
_entity.id
_entity.type
_entity.pdbx_description
1 polymer ?
#
loop_
_entity_poly.entity_id
_entity_poly.type
_entity_poly.pdbx_seq_one_letter_code
_entity_poly.pdbx_strand_id
1 'polypeptide(L)'
;MPRGHPFTGTRIALLAGSLLVNVGSFSIYPYLAVLLRERMGADMAQIGVVLGVGTLVQFASAPATAALAERLGLQRSLVCALVMYSLGGTAFLVGEDNPALTVAGLFLISGGGSLYSPSYRSYLVHGASPELRPRLVSAGNAAGNLGIALGPVVGALLIQFPDLMFAVVTAVYTSLAVAHLFLRREQRTEDAPPIEPFRRMLSGLAVLPFAVTAVSYYVHMQFFQYLSSYAQGRVSTVFFGATMMGYSLGLVLLQPLVAQRVERMAYPAAMAIGFGCLAVGMVSFTGGNELAIAVGVAAISAGSAVLLLKNDLEALARSRRSATVVFGQQRLAVGVGSSLSGVVGGNLYGLFEGGGRLPGFWLVVAAQCVLLPPLVLGVHRLRRRAPNPADSS
;
A
#
# COMPACT_ATOMS: atom_id res chain seq x y z
N MET A 1 -8.85 -11.21 39.56
CA MET A 1 -9.51 -11.24 38.25
C MET A 1 -8.83 -12.31 37.40
N PRO A 2 -9.52 -13.27 36.82
CA PRO A 2 -8.90 -14.30 35.99
C PRO A 2 -8.19 -13.65 34.80
N ARG A 3 -6.91 -13.93 34.68
CA ARG A 3 -6.10 -13.52 33.50
C ARG A 3 -6.61 -14.31 32.30
N GLY A 4 -7.65 -13.78 31.65
CA GLY A 4 -8.14 -14.34 30.38
C GLY A 4 -6.99 -14.38 29.37
N HIS A 5 -6.88 -15.49 28.66
CA HIS A 5 -5.87 -15.66 27.60
C HIS A 5 -5.95 -14.46 26.63
N PRO A 6 -4.83 -13.77 26.29
CA PRO A 6 -4.83 -12.56 25.45
C PRO A 6 -5.45 -12.81 24.07
N PHE A 7 -5.39 -14.04 23.58
CA PHE A 7 -5.92 -14.46 22.29
C PHE A 7 -7.17 -15.32 22.47
N THR A 8 -8.33 -14.68 22.36
CA THR A 8 -9.62 -15.38 22.27
C THR A 8 -9.80 -16.00 20.87
N GLY A 9 -10.68 -17.00 20.75
CA GLY A 9 -10.97 -17.61 19.45
C GLY A 9 -11.35 -16.56 18.37
N THR A 10 -12.12 -15.54 18.73
CA THR A 10 -12.46 -14.42 17.84
C THR A 10 -11.23 -13.66 17.35
N ARG A 11 -10.27 -13.37 18.23
CA ARG A 11 -9.03 -12.66 17.85
C ARG A 11 -8.14 -13.51 16.97
N ILE A 12 -8.05 -14.81 17.24
CA ILE A 12 -7.32 -15.77 16.38
C ILE A 12 -7.97 -15.82 15.00
N ALA A 13 -9.29 -15.90 14.91
CA ALA A 13 -10.02 -15.88 13.64
C ALA A 13 -9.78 -14.58 12.85
N LEU A 14 -9.72 -13.42 13.53
CA LEU A 14 -9.38 -12.13 12.90
C LEU A 14 -7.94 -12.09 12.40
N LEU A 15 -6.98 -12.61 13.15
CA LEU A 15 -5.58 -12.68 12.73
C LEU A 15 -5.42 -13.59 11.51
N ALA A 16 -6.04 -14.77 11.53
CA ALA A 16 -6.07 -15.68 10.39
C ALA A 16 -6.78 -15.05 9.17
N GLY A 17 -7.90 -14.35 9.40
CA GLY A 17 -8.60 -13.60 8.37
C GLY A 17 -7.71 -12.53 7.73
N SER A 18 -6.98 -11.75 8.53
CA SER A 18 -6.04 -10.74 8.03
C SER A 18 -4.90 -11.36 7.21
N LEU A 19 -4.33 -12.46 7.68
CA LEU A 19 -3.34 -13.23 6.92
C LEU A 19 -3.90 -13.61 5.54
N LEU A 20 -5.06 -14.27 5.51
CA LEU A 20 -5.67 -14.77 4.27
C LEU A 20 -6.09 -13.64 3.30
N VAL A 21 -6.65 -12.54 3.82
CA VAL A 21 -6.98 -11.36 3.00
C VAL A 21 -5.74 -10.79 2.35
N ASN A 22 -4.63 -10.69 3.09
CA ASN A 22 -3.38 -10.17 2.52
C ASN A 22 -2.72 -11.17 1.57
N VAL A 23 -2.75 -12.48 1.84
CA VAL A 23 -2.31 -13.50 0.87
C VAL A 23 -3.08 -13.36 -0.44
N GLY A 24 -4.40 -13.31 -0.38
CA GLY A 24 -5.25 -13.17 -1.57
C GLY A 24 -5.00 -11.87 -2.33
N SER A 25 -4.92 -10.73 -1.64
CA SER A 25 -4.66 -9.44 -2.29
C SER A 25 -3.27 -9.39 -2.92
N PHE A 26 -2.24 -9.82 -2.22
CA PHE A 26 -0.87 -9.78 -2.69
C PHE A 26 -0.49 -10.92 -3.64
N SER A 27 -1.34 -11.94 -3.80
CA SER A 27 -1.22 -12.87 -4.93
C SER A 27 -1.57 -12.22 -6.27
N ILE A 28 -2.35 -11.14 -6.26
CA ILE A 28 -2.82 -10.43 -7.45
C ILE A 28 -2.02 -9.13 -7.68
N TYR A 29 -1.85 -8.28 -6.65
CA TYR A 29 -1.31 -6.92 -6.80
C TYR A 29 0.03 -6.82 -7.55
N PRO A 30 1.06 -7.65 -7.29
CA PRO A 30 2.33 -7.55 -8.01
C PRO A 30 2.23 -7.91 -9.49
N TYR A 31 1.19 -8.64 -9.88
CA TYR A 31 0.94 -9.12 -11.24
C TYR A 31 -0.16 -8.33 -11.95
N LEU A 32 -0.75 -7.35 -11.27
CA LEU A 32 -1.97 -6.69 -11.71
C LEU A 32 -1.81 -5.98 -13.07
N ALA A 33 -0.65 -5.36 -13.33
CA ALA A 33 -0.39 -4.73 -14.61
C ALA A 33 -0.40 -5.75 -15.78
N VAL A 34 0.19 -6.93 -15.56
CA VAL A 34 0.20 -8.02 -16.54
C VAL A 34 -1.23 -8.54 -16.77
N LEU A 35 -1.94 -8.84 -15.69
CA LEU A 35 -3.31 -9.35 -15.74
C LEU A 35 -4.29 -8.39 -16.43
N LEU A 36 -4.17 -7.09 -16.13
CA LEU A 36 -5.00 -6.06 -16.77
C LEU A 36 -4.66 -5.94 -18.26
N ARG A 37 -3.38 -6.01 -18.61
CA ARG A 37 -2.95 -5.96 -20.02
C ARG A 37 -3.52 -7.11 -20.83
N GLU A 38 -3.42 -8.33 -20.31
CA GLU A 38 -3.93 -9.53 -20.96
C GLU A 38 -5.46 -9.48 -21.13
N ARG A 39 -6.20 -9.02 -20.11
CA ARG A 39 -7.66 -8.99 -20.13
C ARG A 39 -8.26 -7.79 -20.86
N MET A 40 -7.61 -6.65 -20.84
CA MET A 40 -8.15 -5.43 -21.45
C MET A 40 -7.64 -5.21 -22.88
N GLY A 41 -6.56 -5.87 -23.30
CA GLY A 41 -5.87 -5.56 -24.55
C GLY A 41 -5.39 -4.10 -24.63
N ALA A 42 -5.29 -3.43 -23.47
CA ALA A 42 -4.99 -2.01 -23.36
C ALA A 42 -3.48 -1.76 -23.34
N ASP A 43 -3.09 -0.55 -23.73
CA ASP A 43 -1.71 -0.11 -23.62
C ASP A 43 -1.35 0.22 -22.15
N MET A 44 -0.05 0.35 -21.87
CA MET A 44 0.43 0.59 -20.51
C MET A 44 0.05 1.97 -19.95
N ALA A 45 -0.26 2.95 -20.81
CA ALA A 45 -0.76 4.24 -20.37
C ALA A 45 -2.18 4.13 -19.82
N GLN A 46 -3.06 3.41 -20.51
CA GLN A 46 -4.43 3.14 -20.06
C GLN A 46 -4.46 2.29 -18.79
N ILE A 47 -3.65 1.23 -18.74
CA ILE A 47 -3.49 0.40 -17.54
C ILE A 47 -2.99 1.24 -16.37
N GLY A 48 -2.02 2.11 -16.59
CA GLY A 48 -1.51 3.03 -15.60
C GLY A 48 -2.57 3.97 -15.02
N VAL A 49 -3.48 4.47 -15.85
CA VAL A 49 -4.63 5.27 -15.37
C VAL A 49 -5.54 4.43 -14.47
N VAL A 50 -5.88 3.23 -14.89
CA VAL A 50 -6.74 2.31 -14.12
C VAL A 50 -6.10 1.97 -12.76
N LEU A 51 -4.82 1.63 -12.75
CA LEU A 51 -4.05 1.38 -11.53
C LEU A 51 -3.95 2.63 -10.65
N GLY A 52 -3.72 3.79 -11.25
CA GLY A 52 -3.64 5.07 -10.55
C GLY A 52 -4.95 5.42 -9.84
N VAL A 53 -6.08 5.29 -10.53
CA VAL A 53 -7.40 5.55 -9.91
C VAL A 53 -7.72 4.50 -8.86
N GLY A 54 -7.41 3.22 -9.10
CA GLY A 54 -7.61 2.14 -8.12
C GLY A 54 -6.85 2.40 -6.82
N THR A 55 -5.57 2.78 -6.89
CA THR A 55 -4.77 3.11 -5.71
C THR A 55 -5.23 4.40 -5.02
N LEU A 56 -5.71 5.39 -5.78
CA LEU A 56 -6.32 6.59 -5.20
C LEU A 56 -7.57 6.22 -4.38
N VAL A 57 -8.45 5.41 -4.94
CA VAL A 57 -9.63 4.89 -4.24
C VAL A 57 -9.21 4.13 -2.98
N GLN A 58 -8.22 3.27 -3.06
CA GLN A 58 -7.77 2.43 -1.94
C GLN A 58 -7.21 3.24 -0.77
N PHE A 59 -6.41 4.25 -1.03
CA PHE A 59 -5.70 4.98 0.02
C PHE A 59 -6.30 6.34 0.37
N ALA A 60 -6.76 7.10 -0.61
CA ALA A 60 -7.31 8.44 -0.36
C ALA A 60 -8.72 8.39 0.25
N SER A 61 -9.47 7.30 0.05
CA SER A 61 -10.78 7.12 0.67
C SER A 61 -10.71 6.64 2.14
N ALA A 62 -9.53 6.28 2.65
CA ALA A 62 -9.35 5.73 4.00
C ALA A 62 -10.02 6.56 5.12
N PRO A 63 -9.99 7.90 5.13
CA PRO A 63 -10.71 8.68 6.12
C PRO A 63 -12.23 8.53 6.01
N ALA A 64 -12.76 8.53 4.79
CA ALA A 64 -14.20 8.38 4.56
C ALA A 64 -14.69 6.97 4.94
N THR A 65 -13.90 5.94 4.63
CA THR A 65 -14.22 4.55 4.97
C THR A 65 -14.09 4.26 6.46
N ALA A 66 -13.14 4.90 7.16
CA ALA A 66 -13.07 4.83 8.62
C ALA A 66 -14.34 5.43 9.26
N ALA A 67 -14.77 6.59 8.78
CA ALA A 67 -16.01 7.24 9.20
C ALA A 67 -17.25 6.38 8.90
N LEU A 68 -17.28 5.73 7.73
CA LEU A 68 -18.33 4.81 7.36
C LEU A 68 -18.34 3.57 8.28
N ALA A 69 -17.17 3.04 8.63
CA ALA A 69 -17.03 1.91 9.55
C ALA A 69 -17.60 2.20 10.94
N GLU A 70 -17.39 3.43 11.46
CA GLU A 70 -17.97 3.84 12.73
C GLU A 70 -19.50 3.92 12.68
N ARG A 71 -20.07 4.33 11.53
CA ARG A 71 -21.53 4.41 11.34
C ARG A 71 -22.20 3.05 11.14
N LEU A 72 -21.60 2.19 10.32
CA LEU A 72 -22.14 0.84 10.01
C LEU A 72 -21.96 -0.12 11.18
N GLY A 73 -20.93 0.10 12.00
CA GLY A 73 -20.40 -0.84 12.97
C GLY A 73 -19.27 -1.70 12.36
N LEU A 74 -18.28 -2.03 13.20
CA LEU A 74 -17.02 -2.65 12.75
C LEU A 74 -17.24 -4.02 12.11
N GLN A 75 -18.10 -4.88 12.73
CA GLN A 75 -18.43 -6.19 12.18
C GLN A 75 -19.06 -6.09 10.79
N ARG A 76 -20.09 -5.21 10.63
CA ARG A 76 -20.76 -5.04 9.35
C ARG A 76 -19.81 -4.49 8.29
N SER A 77 -18.91 -3.59 8.67
CA SER A 77 -17.90 -3.02 7.78
C SER A 77 -16.91 -4.07 7.31
N LEU A 78 -16.50 -5.00 8.18
CA LEU A 78 -15.66 -6.14 7.79
C LEU A 78 -16.38 -7.04 6.77
N VAL A 79 -17.64 -7.37 7.03
CA VAL A 79 -18.45 -8.19 6.11
C VAL A 79 -18.64 -7.48 4.78
N CYS A 80 -19.01 -6.18 4.77
CA CYS A 80 -19.15 -5.39 3.55
C CYS A 80 -17.84 -5.35 2.74
N ALA A 81 -16.71 -5.15 3.40
CA ALA A 81 -15.41 -5.14 2.75
C ALA A 81 -15.09 -6.48 2.08
N LEU A 82 -15.35 -7.59 2.79
CA LEU A 82 -15.12 -8.94 2.26
C LEU A 82 -16.09 -9.29 1.11
N VAL A 83 -17.35 -8.83 1.17
CA VAL A 83 -18.29 -8.93 0.06
C VAL A 83 -17.80 -8.12 -1.14
N MET A 84 -17.28 -6.91 -0.96
CA MET A 84 -16.68 -6.13 -2.05
C MET A 84 -15.48 -6.86 -2.66
N TYR A 85 -14.62 -7.45 -1.85
CA TYR A 85 -13.51 -8.29 -2.32
C TYR A 85 -14.02 -9.51 -3.13
N SER A 86 -15.05 -10.21 -2.62
CA SER A 86 -15.64 -11.36 -3.30
C SER A 86 -16.27 -10.99 -4.64
N LEU A 87 -17.05 -9.90 -4.66
CA LEU A 87 -17.66 -9.38 -5.90
C LEU A 87 -16.59 -8.92 -6.89
N GLY A 88 -15.53 -8.29 -6.41
CA GLY A 88 -14.38 -7.89 -7.23
C GLY A 88 -13.67 -9.09 -7.84
N GLY A 89 -13.39 -10.12 -7.04
CA GLY A 89 -12.81 -11.37 -7.54
C GLY A 89 -13.73 -12.09 -8.54
N THR A 90 -15.03 -12.12 -8.28
CA THR A 90 -16.02 -12.65 -9.22
C THR A 90 -16.03 -11.85 -10.53
N ALA A 91 -15.97 -10.51 -10.45
CA ALA A 91 -15.92 -9.67 -11.64
C ALA A 91 -14.68 -9.95 -12.50
N PHE A 92 -13.54 -10.22 -11.88
CA PHE A 92 -12.34 -10.69 -12.60
C PHE A 92 -12.57 -12.08 -13.23
N LEU A 93 -13.25 -12.98 -12.53
CA LEU A 93 -13.47 -14.35 -13.01
C LEU A 93 -14.41 -14.40 -14.23
N VAL A 94 -15.53 -13.62 -14.19
CA VAL A 94 -16.50 -13.61 -15.29
C VAL A 94 -16.25 -12.53 -16.33
N GLY A 95 -15.30 -11.65 -16.08
CA GLY A 95 -14.96 -10.50 -16.92
C GLY A 95 -13.78 -10.72 -17.86
N GLU A 96 -13.48 -11.98 -18.25
CA GLU A 96 -12.33 -12.29 -19.09
C GLU A 96 -12.33 -11.48 -20.39
N ASP A 97 -13.47 -11.41 -21.06
CA ASP A 97 -13.67 -10.66 -22.31
C ASP A 97 -14.33 -9.29 -22.10
N ASN A 98 -14.44 -8.80 -20.87
CA ASN A 98 -15.15 -7.57 -20.55
C ASN A 98 -14.27 -6.60 -19.73
N PRO A 99 -13.58 -5.66 -20.40
CA PRO A 99 -12.75 -4.67 -19.72
C PRO A 99 -13.47 -3.85 -18.64
N ALA A 100 -14.76 -3.55 -18.84
CA ALA A 100 -15.53 -2.78 -17.86
C ALA A 100 -15.74 -3.56 -16.55
N LEU A 101 -16.00 -4.87 -16.63
CA LEU A 101 -16.10 -5.75 -15.46
C LEU A 101 -14.76 -5.89 -14.75
N THR A 102 -13.66 -6.02 -15.50
CA THR A 102 -12.30 -6.07 -14.96
C THR A 102 -11.97 -4.80 -14.17
N VAL A 103 -12.28 -3.62 -14.73
CA VAL A 103 -12.08 -2.32 -14.05
C VAL A 103 -13.00 -2.18 -12.84
N ALA A 104 -14.27 -2.57 -12.95
CA ALA A 104 -15.21 -2.56 -11.82
C ALA A 104 -14.72 -3.49 -10.69
N GLY A 105 -14.20 -4.68 -11.04
CA GLY A 105 -13.60 -5.61 -10.10
C GLY A 105 -12.43 -5.00 -9.33
N LEU A 106 -11.53 -4.31 -10.02
CA LEU A 106 -10.42 -3.61 -9.39
C LEU A 106 -10.91 -2.55 -8.39
N PHE A 107 -11.91 -1.75 -8.76
CA PHE A 107 -12.44 -0.72 -7.87
C PHE A 107 -13.17 -1.31 -6.67
N LEU A 108 -13.87 -2.43 -6.82
CA LEU A 108 -14.47 -3.16 -5.70
C LEU A 108 -13.39 -3.69 -4.74
N ILE A 109 -12.32 -4.29 -5.25
CA ILE A 109 -11.18 -4.75 -4.44
C ILE A 109 -10.52 -3.57 -3.72
N SER A 110 -10.28 -2.46 -4.42
CA SER A 110 -9.67 -1.26 -3.85
C SER A 110 -10.54 -0.63 -2.74
N GLY A 111 -11.84 -0.52 -2.96
CA GLY A 111 -12.81 -0.04 -1.98
C GLY A 111 -12.93 -0.98 -0.79
N GLY A 112 -12.96 -2.30 -1.04
CA GLY A 112 -12.94 -3.32 0.00
C GLY A 112 -11.70 -3.19 0.89
N GLY A 113 -10.51 -3.02 0.31
CA GLY A 113 -9.26 -2.81 1.03
C GLY A 113 -9.26 -1.55 1.89
N SER A 114 -9.80 -0.46 1.34
CA SER A 114 -9.95 0.79 2.08
C SER A 114 -10.84 0.66 3.31
N LEU A 115 -11.92 -0.09 3.23
CA LEU A 115 -12.86 -0.32 4.33
C LEU A 115 -12.37 -1.39 5.32
N TYR A 116 -11.73 -2.46 4.81
CA TYR A 116 -11.25 -3.58 5.63
C TYR A 116 -10.20 -3.16 6.65
N SER A 117 -9.18 -2.43 6.21
CA SER A 117 -8.01 -2.12 7.04
C SER A 117 -8.35 -1.35 8.34
N PRO A 118 -9.09 -0.23 8.32
CA PRO A 118 -9.46 0.46 9.55
C PRO A 118 -10.42 -0.36 10.41
N SER A 119 -11.41 -1.03 9.81
CA SER A 119 -12.39 -1.85 10.51
C SER A 119 -11.74 -3.02 11.25
N TYR A 120 -10.81 -3.72 10.60
CA TYR A 120 -10.05 -4.82 11.17
C TYR A 120 -9.22 -4.38 12.39
N ARG A 121 -8.45 -3.30 12.24
CA ARG A 121 -7.60 -2.79 13.32
C ARG A 121 -8.43 -2.36 14.53
N SER A 122 -9.53 -1.67 14.31
CA SER A 122 -10.43 -1.22 15.38
C SER A 122 -11.11 -2.40 16.07
N TYR A 123 -11.60 -3.39 15.30
CA TYR A 123 -12.26 -4.56 15.88
C TYR A 123 -11.27 -5.44 16.66
N LEU A 124 -10.05 -5.62 16.21
CA LEU A 124 -9.01 -6.43 16.87
C LEU A 124 -8.71 -5.94 18.30
N VAL A 125 -8.71 -4.61 18.50
CA VAL A 125 -8.44 -4.00 19.81
C VAL A 125 -9.72 -3.67 20.59
N HIS A 126 -10.90 -3.92 20.03
CA HIS A 126 -12.17 -3.63 20.67
C HIS A 126 -12.30 -4.45 21.97
N GLY A 127 -12.71 -3.78 23.07
CA GLY A 127 -12.85 -4.41 24.39
C GLY A 127 -11.54 -4.90 25.01
N ALA A 128 -10.37 -4.58 24.44
CA ALA A 128 -9.09 -4.92 25.02
C ALA A 128 -8.63 -3.88 26.05
N SER A 129 -8.02 -4.36 27.16
CA SER A 129 -7.38 -3.47 28.13
C SER A 129 -6.23 -2.68 27.49
N PRO A 130 -5.88 -1.48 27.98
CA PRO A 130 -4.80 -0.65 27.44
C PRO A 130 -3.47 -1.41 27.31
N GLU A 131 -3.15 -2.31 28.27
CA GLU A 131 -1.90 -3.08 28.32
C GLU A 131 -1.84 -4.15 27.22
N LEU A 132 -3.02 -4.65 26.78
CA LEU A 132 -3.12 -5.71 25.78
C LEU A 132 -3.12 -5.15 24.36
N ARG A 133 -3.59 -3.92 24.14
CA ARG A 133 -3.70 -3.29 22.80
C ARG A 133 -2.40 -3.34 21.99
N PRO A 134 -1.22 -2.99 22.55
CA PRO A 134 0.03 -3.04 21.78
C PRO A 134 0.37 -4.44 21.28
N ARG A 135 0.11 -5.47 22.09
CA ARG A 135 0.33 -6.87 21.71
C ARG A 135 -0.59 -7.32 20.58
N LEU A 136 -1.86 -6.93 20.62
CA LEU A 136 -2.84 -7.23 19.56
C LEU A 136 -2.49 -6.52 18.26
N VAL A 137 -2.12 -5.25 18.32
CA VAL A 137 -1.68 -4.49 17.14
C VAL A 137 -0.44 -5.11 16.52
N SER A 138 0.54 -5.49 17.36
CA SER A 138 1.75 -6.18 16.88
C SER A 138 1.44 -7.52 16.21
N ALA A 139 0.57 -8.34 16.82
CA ALA A 139 0.14 -9.61 16.23
C ALA A 139 -0.63 -9.39 14.91
N GLY A 140 -1.50 -8.37 14.87
CA GLY A 140 -2.22 -7.99 13.64
C GLY A 140 -1.29 -7.57 12.51
N ASN A 141 -0.29 -6.75 12.81
CA ASN A 141 0.72 -6.36 11.83
C ASN A 141 1.56 -7.57 11.37
N ALA A 142 1.96 -8.45 12.27
CA ALA A 142 2.69 -9.67 11.92
C ALA A 142 1.88 -10.58 10.99
N ALA A 143 0.59 -10.83 11.29
CA ALA A 143 -0.29 -11.61 10.44
C ALA A 143 -0.47 -10.99 9.05
N GLY A 144 -0.71 -9.67 8.98
CA GLY A 144 -0.83 -8.95 7.73
C GLY A 144 0.46 -8.99 6.90
N ASN A 145 1.61 -8.72 7.52
CA ASN A 145 2.91 -8.73 6.85
C ASN A 145 3.31 -10.13 6.35
N LEU A 146 2.97 -11.18 7.10
CA LEU A 146 3.18 -12.55 6.65
C LEU A 146 2.34 -12.84 5.39
N GLY A 147 1.08 -12.37 5.36
CA GLY A 147 0.24 -12.48 4.17
C GLY A 147 0.80 -11.72 2.97
N ILE A 148 1.29 -10.50 3.20
CA ILE A 148 1.96 -9.67 2.17
C ILE A 148 3.20 -10.38 1.61
N ALA A 149 3.98 -11.05 2.47
CA ALA A 149 5.17 -11.77 2.05
C ALA A 149 4.85 -13.05 1.27
N LEU A 150 3.86 -13.82 1.69
CA LEU A 150 3.49 -15.09 1.05
C LEU A 150 2.68 -14.89 -0.25
N GLY A 151 1.88 -13.81 -0.33
CA GLY A 151 1.02 -13.54 -1.47
C GLY A 151 1.71 -13.63 -2.83
N PRO A 152 2.83 -12.93 -3.06
CA PRO A 152 3.51 -12.96 -4.36
C PRO A 152 3.97 -14.35 -4.79
N VAL A 153 4.35 -15.21 -3.85
CA VAL A 153 4.72 -16.61 -4.16
C VAL A 153 3.48 -17.41 -4.59
N VAL A 154 2.37 -17.26 -3.87
CA VAL A 154 1.10 -17.88 -4.26
C VAL A 154 0.66 -17.38 -5.64
N GLY A 155 0.77 -16.08 -5.89
CA GLY A 155 0.49 -15.49 -7.20
C GLY A 155 1.38 -16.06 -8.30
N ALA A 156 2.70 -16.20 -8.04
CA ALA A 156 3.64 -16.78 -8.99
C ALA A 156 3.29 -18.22 -9.42
N LEU A 157 2.77 -19.00 -8.47
CA LEU A 157 2.34 -20.39 -8.75
C LEU A 157 1.03 -20.47 -9.53
N LEU A 158 0.16 -19.46 -9.38
CA LEU A 158 -1.18 -19.47 -9.96
C LEU A 158 -1.32 -18.56 -11.19
N ILE A 159 -0.37 -17.68 -11.50
CA ILE A 159 -0.48 -16.69 -12.59
C ILE A 159 -0.69 -17.34 -13.97
N GLN A 160 -0.20 -18.56 -14.16
CA GLN A 160 -0.42 -19.32 -15.40
C GLN A 160 -1.85 -19.85 -15.52
N PHE A 161 -2.61 -19.83 -14.41
CA PHE A 161 -4.01 -20.24 -14.32
C PHE A 161 -4.82 -19.12 -13.67
N PRO A 162 -5.02 -17.97 -14.36
CA PRO A 162 -5.63 -16.78 -13.76
C PRO A 162 -7.02 -17.05 -13.19
N ASP A 163 -7.83 -17.85 -13.87
CA ASP A 163 -9.18 -18.19 -13.41
C ASP A 163 -9.17 -18.99 -12.12
N LEU A 164 -8.25 -19.95 -11.99
CA LEU A 164 -8.05 -20.69 -10.75
C LEU A 164 -7.62 -19.76 -9.63
N MET A 165 -6.69 -18.83 -9.92
CA MET A 165 -6.23 -17.83 -8.95
C MET A 165 -7.39 -16.96 -8.46
N PHE A 166 -8.20 -16.41 -9.38
CA PHE A 166 -9.35 -15.59 -9.01
C PHE A 166 -10.44 -16.40 -8.30
N ALA A 167 -10.69 -17.66 -8.72
CA ALA A 167 -11.66 -18.55 -8.07
C ALA A 167 -11.24 -18.85 -6.62
N VAL A 168 -9.97 -19.22 -6.39
CA VAL A 168 -9.43 -19.49 -5.05
C VAL A 168 -9.51 -18.25 -4.15
N VAL A 169 -9.07 -17.10 -4.64
CA VAL A 169 -9.10 -15.85 -3.87
C VAL A 169 -10.53 -15.43 -3.54
N THR A 170 -11.44 -15.54 -4.50
CA THR A 170 -12.89 -15.27 -4.30
C THR A 170 -13.50 -16.22 -3.28
N ALA A 171 -13.20 -17.51 -3.35
CA ALA A 171 -13.67 -18.51 -2.39
C ALA A 171 -13.16 -18.19 -0.97
N VAL A 172 -11.89 -17.79 -0.83
CA VAL A 172 -11.31 -17.36 0.46
C VAL A 172 -12.05 -16.15 1.01
N TYR A 173 -12.25 -15.09 0.20
CA TYR A 173 -12.95 -13.90 0.64
C TYR A 173 -14.41 -14.16 1.01
N THR A 174 -15.11 -14.98 0.24
CA THR A 174 -16.49 -15.38 0.51
C THR A 174 -16.58 -16.18 1.82
N SER A 175 -15.68 -17.15 2.01
CA SER A 175 -15.61 -17.94 3.25
C SER A 175 -15.34 -17.05 4.46
N LEU A 176 -14.45 -16.08 4.33
CA LEU A 176 -14.17 -15.10 5.38
C LEU A 176 -15.36 -14.17 5.62
N ALA A 177 -16.08 -13.74 4.57
CA ALA A 177 -17.30 -12.94 4.73
C ALA A 177 -18.34 -13.71 5.55
N VAL A 178 -18.57 -14.97 5.22
CA VAL A 178 -19.48 -15.86 5.98
C VAL A 178 -18.99 -16.04 7.43
N ALA A 179 -17.71 -16.31 7.64
CA ALA A 179 -17.15 -16.45 8.99
C ALA A 179 -17.31 -15.18 9.82
N HIS A 180 -17.15 -13.99 9.21
CA HIS A 180 -17.28 -12.71 9.90
C HIS A 180 -18.74 -12.32 10.22
N LEU A 181 -19.75 -12.96 9.60
CA LEU A 181 -21.15 -12.83 10.02
C LEU A 181 -21.39 -13.35 11.44
N PHE A 182 -20.60 -14.33 11.88
CA PHE A 182 -20.71 -14.92 13.23
C PHE A 182 -19.88 -14.16 14.28
N LEU A 183 -19.13 -13.14 13.90
CA LEU A 183 -18.46 -12.26 14.87
C LEU A 183 -19.53 -11.53 15.71
N ARG A 184 -19.23 -11.31 16.98
CA ARG A 184 -20.12 -10.55 17.86
C ARG A 184 -20.20 -9.11 17.35
N ARG A 185 -21.42 -8.58 17.31
CA ARG A 185 -21.62 -7.14 17.08
C ARG A 185 -21.04 -6.38 18.26
N GLU A 186 -20.18 -5.40 17.95
CA GLU A 186 -19.72 -4.47 18.98
C GLU A 186 -20.88 -3.62 19.51
N GLN A 187 -20.90 -3.39 20.81
CA GLN A 187 -21.79 -2.39 21.41
C GLN A 187 -21.27 -1.01 20.98
N ARG A 188 -22.15 -0.23 20.37
CA ARG A 188 -21.85 1.13 19.92
C ARG A 188 -21.50 1.96 21.15
N THR A 189 -20.30 2.50 21.22
CA THR A 189 -19.92 3.48 22.22
C THR A 189 -20.58 4.79 21.83
N GLU A 190 -21.52 5.30 22.65
CA GLU A 190 -22.23 6.56 22.39
C GLU A 190 -21.26 7.76 22.32
N ASP A 191 -20.07 7.63 22.85
CA ASP A 191 -19.00 8.64 22.92
C ASP A 191 -18.03 8.63 21.72
N ALA A 192 -18.39 8.04 20.57
CA ALA A 192 -17.53 8.12 19.39
C ALA A 192 -17.36 9.60 18.99
N PRO A 193 -16.11 10.11 18.86
CA PRO A 193 -15.90 11.50 18.51
C PRO A 193 -16.55 11.79 17.14
N PRO A 194 -17.16 12.99 16.98
CA PRO A 194 -17.81 13.33 15.73
C PRO A 194 -16.81 13.29 14.57
N ILE A 195 -17.26 12.71 13.45
CA ILE A 195 -16.46 12.59 12.23
C ILE A 195 -16.06 14.00 11.79
N GLU A 196 -14.75 14.29 11.82
CA GLU A 196 -14.26 15.58 11.33
C GLU A 196 -14.54 15.70 9.81
N PRO A 197 -15.07 16.84 9.33
CA PRO A 197 -15.21 17.09 7.90
C PRO A 197 -13.84 16.97 7.20
N PHE A 198 -13.81 16.42 5.98
CA PHE A 198 -12.58 16.22 5.21
C PHE A 198 -11.69 17.47 5.16
N ARG A 199 -12.29 18.66 5.07
CA ARG A 199 -11.55 19.94 5.10
C ARG A 199 -10.77 20.16 6.40
N ARG A 200 -11.29 19.72 7.55
CA ARG A 200 -10.58 19.79 8.84
C ARG A 200 -9.46 18.76 8.96
N MET A 201 -9.58 17.64 8.25
CA MET A 201 -8.51 16.63 8.23
C MET A 201 -7.23 17.15 7.57
N LEU A 202 -7.31 18.09 6.63
CA LEU A 202 -6.14 18.74 6.01
C LEU A 202 -5.59 19.89 6.85
N SER A 203 -6.28 20.34 7.89
CA SER A 203 -5.79 21.39 8.77
C SER A 203 -4.61 20.89 9.60
N GLY A 204 -3.59 21.73 9.77
CA GLY A 204 -2.36 21.38 10.51
C GLY A 204 -1.49 20.34 9.80
N LEU A 205 -1.61 20.25 8.48
CA LEU A 205 -0.81 19.34 7.64
C LEU A 205 0.69 19.67 7.76
N ALA A 206 1.49 18.67 8.09
CA ALA A 206 2.95 18.76 7.99
C ALA A 206 3.37 18.62 6.52
N VAL A 207 3.38 19.77 5.80
CA VAL A 207 3.52 19.82 4.33
C VAL A 207 4.77 19.08 3.83
N LEU A 208 5.92 19.23 4.51
CA LEU A 208 7.15 18.60 4.04
C LEU A 208 7.10 17.07 4.14
N PRO A 209 6.80 16.44 5.30
CA PRO A 209 6.64 14.99 5.36
C PRO A 209 5.54 14.47 4.42
N PHE A 210 4.44 15.20 4.26
CA PHE A 210 3.39 14.84 3.30
C PHE A 210 3.91 14.77 1.86
N ALA A 211 4.61 15.81 1.41
CA ALA A 211 5.17 15.86 0.06
C ALA A 211 6.23 14.78 -0.16
N VAL A 212 7.10 14.55 0.83
CA VAL A 212 8.12 13.50 0.76
C VAL A 212 7.48 12.12 0.73
N THR A 213 6.44 11.87 1.51
CA THR A 213 5.68 10.60 1.45
C THR A 213 5.04 10.41 0.08
N ALA A 214 4.41 11.44 -0.49
CA ALA A 214 3.84 11.36 -1.83
C ALA A 214 4.91 11.03 -2.89
N VAL A 215 6.07 11.69 -2.86
CA VAL A 215 7.18 11.40 -3.78
C VAL A 215 7.76 10.01 -3.54
N SER A 216 7.92 9.59 -2.28
CA SER A 216 8.41 8.25 -1.94
C SER A 216 7.51 7.16 -2.54
N TYR A 217 6.19 7.30 -2.38
CA TYR A 217 5.23 6.34 -2.93
C TYR A 217 5.07 6.47 -4.44
N TYR A 218 5.20 7.66 -5.00
CA TYR A 218 5.24 7.84 -6.44
C TYR A 218 6.36 7.02 -7.09
N VAL A 219 7.57 7.11 -6.57
CA VAL A 219 8.71 6.33 -7.10
C VAL A 219 8.57 4.85 -6.76
N HIS A 220 8.23 4.53 -5.50
CA HIS A 220 8.11 3.16 -5.03
C HIS A 220 7.05 2.36 -5.82
N MET A 221 5.91 2.98 -6.13
CA MET A 221 4.83 2.30 -6.85
C MET A 221 5.18 2.07 -8.32
N GLN A 222 6.09 2.81 -8.93
CA GLN A 222 6.59 2.49 -10.28
C GLN A 222 7.30 1.13 -10.28
N PHE A 223 8.13 0.84 -9.26
CA PHE A 223 8.68 -0.48 -9.04
C PHE A 223 7.56 -1.53 -8.90
N PHE A 224 6.65 -1.30 -7.99
CA PHE A 224 5.65 -2.31 -7.61
C PHE A 224 4.65 -2.62 -8.74
N GLN A 225 4.29 -1.62 -9.54
CA GLN A 225 3.30 -1.74 -10.63
C GLN A 225 3.90 -2.26 -11.94
N TYR A 226 5.16 -1.93 -12.25
CA TYR A 226 5.72 -2.19 -13.58
C TYR A 226 6.83 -3.24 -13.62
N LEU A 227 7.41 -3.64 -12.47
CA LEU A 227 8.48 -4.63 -12.48
C LEU A 227 7.98 -6.00 -12.98
N SER A 228 6.74 -6.40 -12.69
CA SER A 228 6.19 -7.67 -13.19
C SER A 228 6.14 -7.72 -14.72
N SER A 229 5.66 -6.65 -15.36
CA SER A 229 5.63 -6.54 -16.82
C SER A 229 7.04 -6.50 -17.41
N TYR A 230 7.98 -5.82 -16.74
CA TYR A 230 9.39 -5.81 -17.15
C TYR A 230 10.08 -7.16 -17.00
N ALA A 231 9.77 -7.90 -15.94
CA ALA A 231 10.34 -9.21 -15.63
C ALA A 231 9.80 -10.33 -16.53
N GLN A 232 8.62 -10.12 -17.15
CA GLN A 232 8.00 -11.11 -18.04
C GLN A 232 8.93 -11.46 -19.20
N GLY A 233 9.18 -12.77 -19.40
CA GLY A 233 10.10 -13.27 -20.41
C GLY A 233 11.60 -13.09 -20.10
N ARG A 234 11.98 -12.41 -19.00
CA ARG A 234 13.38 -12.22 -18.57
C ARG A 234 13.78 -13.13 -17.42
N VAL A 235 12.87 -13.37 -16.49
CA VAL A 235 13.07 -14.24 -15.32
C VAL A 235 11.86 -15.14 -15.14
N SER A 236 12.03 -16.24 -14.38
CA SER A 236 10.89 -17.10 -14.06
C SER A 236 9.90 -16.42 -13.11
N THR A 237 8.62 -16.74 -13.26
CA THR A 237 7.57 -16.20 -12.37
C THR A 237 7.78 -16.58 -10.92
N VAL A 238 8.32 -17.79 -10.67
CA VAL A 238 8.67 -18.26 -9.32
C VAL A 238 9.79 -17.42 -8.72
N PHE A 239 10.84 -17.11 -9.49
CA PHE A 239 11.92 -16.22 -9.06
C PHE A 239 11.39 -14.82 -8.75
N PHE A 240 10.53 -14.28 -9.62
CA PHE A 240 9.89 -12.98 -9.39
C PHE A 240 9.07 -12.98 -8.09
N GLY A 241 8.22 -13.99 -7.87
CA GLY A 241 7.42 -14.12 -6.65
C GLY A 241 8.28 -14.23 -5.39
N ALA A 242 9.36 -15.05 -5.43
CA ALA A 242 10.32 -15.18 -4.34
C ALA A 242 11.04 -13.85 -4.05
N THR A 243 11.37 -13.09 -5.08
CA THR A 243 12.03 -11.79 -4.96
C THR A 243 11.09 -10.77 -4.34
N MET A 244 9.81 -10.74 -4.72
CA MET A 244 8.78 -9.88 -4.09
C MET A 244 8.50 -10.28 -2.63
N MET A 245 8.55 -11.58 -2.31
CA MET A 245 8.53 -12.03 -0.92
C MET A 245 9.76 -11.52 -0.17
N GLY A 246 10.95 -11.60 -0.78
CA GLY A 246 12.20 -11.06 -0.23
C GLY A 246 12.11 -9.56 0.05
N TYR A 247 11.46 -8.76 -0.82
CA TYR A 247 11.16 -7.36 -0.57
C TYR A 247 10.37 -7.17 0.72
N SER A 248 9.27 -7.90 0.88
CA SER A 248 8.38 -7.77 2.03
C SER A 248 9.04 -8.22 3.33
N LEU A 249 9.74 -9.35 3.30
CA LEU A 249 10.52 -9.85 4.44
C LEU A 249 11.66 -8.89 4.79
N GLY A 250 12.38 -8.38 3.79
CA GLY A 250 13.44 -7.41 3.97
C GLY A 250 12.93 -6.15 4.68
N LEU A 251 11.78 -5.61 4.27
CA LEU A 251 11.18 -4.46 4.92
C LEU A 251 10.83 -4.74 6.40
N VAL A 252 10.20 -5.90 6.66
CA VAL A 252 9.79 -6.31 8.02
C VAL A 252 10.99 -6.53 8.94
N LEU A 253 12.07 -7.12 8.43
CA LEU A 253 13.27 -7.44 9.21
C LEU A 253 14.20 -6.23 9.36
N LEU A 254 14.39 -5.43 8.30
CA LEU A 254 15.30 -4.29 8.35
C LEU A 254 14.74 -3.14 9.18
N GLN A 255 13.42 -2.87 9.10
CA GLN A 255 12.83 -1.73 9.78
C GLN A 255 13.11 -1.69 11.29
N PRO A 256 12.90 -2.75 12.09
CA PRO A 256 13.26 -2.73 13.51
C PRO A 256 14.77 -2.63 13.76
N LEU A 257 15.60 -3.24 12.89
CA LEU A 257 17.05 -3.21 13.03
C LEU A 257 17.63 -1.80 12.82
N VAL A 258 17.05 -1.03 11.90
CA VAL A 258 17.52 0.34 11.60
C VAL A 258 16.78 1.41 12.41
N ALA A 259 15.70 1.08 13.11
CA ALA A 259 14.78 2.05 13.72
C ALA A 259 15.47 3.09 14.60
N GLN A 260 16.33 2.67 15.53
CA GLN A 260 17.04 3.60 16.42
C GLN A 260 18.00 4.53 15.67
N ARG A 261 18.66 4.04 14.60
CA ARG A 261 19.55 4.85 13.78
C ARG A 261 18.76 5.86 12.97
N VAL A 262 17.66 5.43 12.36
CA VAL A 262 16.77 6.27 11.54
C VAL A 262 16.11 7.36 12.39
N GLU A 263 15.68 7.04 13.60
CA GLU A 263 15.12 8.01 14.54
C GLU A 263 16.10 9.17 14.80
N ARG A 264 17.36 8.85 15.11
CA ARG A 264 18.43 9.84 15.42
C ARG A 264 18.96 10.57 14.20
N MET A 265 18.68 10.09 13.00
CA MET A 265 19.20 10.62 11.75
C MET A 265 18.52 11.95 11.40
N ALA A 266 19.29 12.93 10.90
CA ALA A 266 18.71 14.14 10.36
C ALA A 266 17.81 13.84 9.16
N TYR A 267 16.65 14.50 9.06
CA TYR A 267 15.66 14.22 8.03
C TYR A 267 16.24 14.26 6.59
N PRO A 268 17.06 15.28 6.19
CA PRO A 268 17.67 15.30 4.86
C PRO A 268 18.62 14.12 4.60
N ALA A 269 19.36 13.65 5.64
CA ALA A 269 20.24 12.51 5.51
C ALA A 269 19.47 11.21 5.31
N ALA A 270 18.37 11.00 6.07
CA ALA A 270 17.50 9.85 5.88
C ALA A 270 16.85 9.84 4.47
N MET A 271 16.45 11.02 3.98
CA MET A 271 15.95 11.15 2.60
C MET A 271 17.03 10.77 1.57
N ALA A 272 18.26 11.31 1.71
CA ALA A 272 19.36 11.02 0.78
C ALA A 272 19.69 9.52 0.73
N ILE A 273 19.76 8.87 1.90
CA ILE A 273 20.01 7.42 1.98
C ILE A 273 18.85 6.65 1.36
N GLY A 274 17.61 6.94 1.77
CA GLY A 274 16.46 6.19 1.32
C GLY A 274 16.22 6.31 -0.19
N PHE A 275 16.20 7.53 -0.73
CA PHE A 275 16.06 7.74 -2.16
C PHE A 275 17.30 7.30 -2.95
N GLY A 276 18.48 7.37 -2.37
CA GLY A 276 19.71 6.79 -2.96
C GLY A 276 19.61 5.29 -3.13
N CYS A 277 19.12 4.57 -2.12
CA CYS A 277 18.86 3.13 -2.22
C CYS A 277 17.78 2.82 -3.28
N LEU A 278 16.71 3.63 -3.35
CA LEU A 278 15.71 3.47 -4.42
C LEU A 278 16.35 3.69 -5.81
N ALA A 279 17.17 4.72 -5.98
CA ALA A 279 17.87 5.00 -7.25
C ALA A 279 18.78 3.84 -7.65
N VAL A 280 19.58 3.32 -6.73
CA VAL A 280 20.44 2.14 -6.96
C VAL A 280 19.59 0.94 -7.39
N GLY A 281 18.46 0.70 -6.71
CA GLY A 281 17.54 -0.37 -7.06
C GLY A 281 16.99 -0.23 -8.48
N MET A 282 16.57 0.98 -8.86
CA MET A 282 16.05 1.25 -10.20
C MET A 282 17.14 1.09 -11.29
N VAL A 283 18.35 1.56 -11.04
CA VAL A 283 19.48 1.35 -11.95
C VAL A 283 19.78 -0.13 -12.11
N SER A 284 19.76 -0.91 -11.01
CA SER A 284 20.03 -2.35 -11.09
C SER A 284 19.05 -3.07 -12.03
N PHE A 285 17.79 -2.68 -12.11
CA PHE A 285 16.81 -3.30 -13.00
C PHE A 285 17.19 -3.19 -14.48
N THR A 286 18.01 -2.23 -14.88
CA THR A 286 18.47 -2.10 -16.27
C THR A 286 19.24 -3.34 -16.77
N GLY A 287 19.84 -4.12 -15.86
CA GLY A 287 20.53 -5.38 -16.19
C GLY A 287 19.60 -6.48 -16.68
N GLY A 288 18.30 -6.46 -16.34
CA GLY A 288 17.27 -7.35 -16.86
C GLY A 288 17.42 -8.84 -16.55
N ASN A 289 18.36 -9.23 -15.68
CA ASN A 289 18.60 -10.60 -15.25
C ASN A 289 18.23 -10.82 -13.78
N GLU A 290 18.23 -12.06 -13.33
CA GLU A 290 17.84 -12.44 -11.97
C GLU A 290 18.65 -11.71 -10.89
N LEU A 291 19.98 -11.66 -11.04
CA LEU A 291 20.85 -10.99 -10.07
C LEU A 291 20.55 -9.49 -9.98
N ALA A 292 20.39 -8.83 -11.13
CA ALA A 292 20.09 -7.41 -11.21
C ALA A 292 18.72 -7.08 -10.55
N ILE A 293 17.71 -7.92 -10.79
CA ILE A 293 16.39 -7.78 -10.17
C ILE A 293 16.48 -8.03 -8.66
N ALA A 294 17.16 -9.08 -8.20
CA ALA A 294 17.29 -9.38 -6.77
C ALA A 294 18.03 -8.25 -6.01
N VAL A 295 19.15 -7.77 -6.55
CA VAL A 295 19.92 -6.66 -5.98
C VAL A 295 19.07 -5.38 -5.94
N GLY A 296 18.38 -5.10 -7.04
CA GLY A 296 17.50 -3.94 -7.13
C GLY A 296 16.38 -3.96 -6.09
N VAL A 297 15.70 -5.08 -5.94
CA VAL A 297 14.63 -5.28 -4.96
C VAL A 297 15.16 -5.18 -3.52
N ALA A 298 16.34 -5.74 -3.23
CA ALA A 298 16.97 -5.62 -1.91
C ALA A 298 17.30 -4.15 -1.57
N ALA A 299 17.85 -3.41 -2.54
CA ALA A 299 18.13 -1.99 -2.36
C ALA A 299 16.85 -1.17 -2.12
N ILE A 300 15.77 -1.45 -2.87
CA ILE A 300 14.46 -0.78 -2.68
C ILE A 300 13.87 -1.12 -1.31
N SER A 301 13.98 -2.37 -0.86
CA SER A 301 13.53 -2.77 0.48
C SER A 301 14.25 -1.97 1.58
N ALA A 302 15.57 -1.85 1.48
CA ALA A 302 16.38 -1.08 2.42
C ALA A 302 16.02 0.42 2.41
N GLY A 303 15.89 1.02 1.22
CA GLY A 303 15.48 2.41 1.07
C GLY A 303 14.08 2.69 1.64
N SER A 304 13.13 1.79 1.36
CA SER A 304 11.77 1.88 1.88
C SER A 304 11.72 1.78 3.40
N ALA A 305 12.54 0.89 4.01
CA ALA A 305 12.60 0.76 5.47
C ALA A 305 13.01 2.07 6.15
N VAL A 306 13.94 2.83 5.55
CA VAL A 306 14.37 4.13 6.05
C VAL A 306 13.31 5.21 5.81
N LEU A 307 12.80 5.32 4.57
CA LEU A 307 11.89 6.41 4.19
C LEU A 307 10.55 6.33 4.90
N LEU A 308 9.91 5.15 4.93
CA LEU A 308 8.59 5.00 5.53
C LEU A 308 8.64 5.33 7.02
N LEU A 309 9.60 4.77 7.74
CA LEU A 309 9.76 5.03 9.17
C LEU A 309 10.05 6.51 9.44
N LYS A 310 11.04 7.10 8.74
CA LYS A 310 11.43 8.50 9.00
C LYS A 310 10.34 9.49 8.65
N ASN A 311 9.59 9.25 7.58
CA ASN A 311 8.48 10.12 7.19
C ASN A 311 7.36 10.11 8.22
N ASP A 312 7.01 8.94 8.77
CA ASP A 312 5.99 8.84 9.82
C ASP A 312 6.42 9.55 11.10
N LEU A 313 7.67 9.34 11.54
CA LEU A 313 8.23 10.03 12.72
C LEU A 313 8.28 11.55 12.54
N GLU A 314 8.69 12.01 11.38
CA GLU A 314 8.79 13.44 11.08
C GLU A 314 7.42 14.10 10.96
N ALA A 315 6.42 13.38 10.41
CA ALA A 315 5.05 13.85 10.33
C ALA A 315 4.45 14.04 11.73
N LEU A 316 4.66 13.07 12.61
CA LEU A 316 4.24 13.15 14.02
C LEU A 316 4.94 14.28 14.76
N ALA A 317 6.25 14.45 14.57
CA ALA A 317 7.02 15.48 15.25
C ALA A 317 6.66 16.92 14.83
N ARG A 318 6.24 17.10 13.57
CA ARG A 318 5.91 18.44 13.02
C ARG A 318 4.44 18.81 13.11
N SER A 319 3.56 17.87 13.40
CA SER A 319 2.11 18.12 13.51
C SER A 319 1.71 18.31 14.97
N ARG A 320 0.80 19.28 15.21
CA ARG A 320 0.13 19.44 16.51
C ARG A 320 -1.17 18.64 16.61
N ARG A 321 -1.51 17.87 15.58
CA ARG A 321 -2.73 17.05 15.52
C ARG A 321 -2.51 15.69 16.19
N SER A 322 -3.61 15.00 16.48
CA SER A 322 -3.53 13.63 17.01
C SER A 322 -2.84 12.68 16.02
N ALA A 323 -2.16 11.65 16.51
CA ALA A 323 -1.49 10.65 15.67
C ALA A 323 -2.42 10.04 14.62
N THR A 324 -3.69 9.81 14.97
CA THR A 324 -4.70 9.28 14.04
C THR A 324 -4.91 10.19 12.83
N VAL A 325 -5.03 11.50 13.04
CA VAL A 325 -5.18 12.48 11.96
C VAL A 325 -3.90 12.53 11.10
N VAL A 326 -2.73 12.55 11.74
CA VAL A 326 -1.43 12.57 11.04
C VAL A 326 -1.27 11.34 10.14
N PHE A 327 -1.57 10.14 10.64
CA PHE A 327 -1.53 8.91 9.82
C PHE A 327 -2.59 8.93 8.70
N GLY A 328 -3.76 9.51 8.95
CA GLY A 328 -4.76 9.73 7.90
C GLY A 328 -4.24 10.64 6.77
N GLN A 329 -3.55 11.74 7.14
CA GLN A 329 -2.90 12.64 6.18
C GLN A 329 -1.79 11.93 5.41
N GLN A 330 -0.97 11.10 6.07
CA GLN A 330 0.07 10.29 5.39
C GLN A 330 -0.56 9.26 4.44
N ARG A 331 -1.69 8.64 4.79
CA ARG A 331 -2.43 7.76 3.87
C ARG A 331 -2.92 8.49 2.63
N LEU A 332 -3.36 9.73 2.76
CA LEU A 332 -3.72 10.56 1.61
C LEU A 332 -2.50 10.84 0.72
N ALA A 333 -1.33 11.14 1.30
CA ALA A 333 -0.09 11.32 0.57
C ALA A 333 0.30 10.05 -0.21
N VAL A 334 0.15 8.87 0.43
CA VAL A 334 0.32 7.56 -0.22
C VAL A 334 -0.60 7.43 -1.44
N GLY A 335 -1.89 7.75 -1.28
CA GLY A 335 -2.86 7.68 -2.37
C GLY A 335 -2.51 8.59 -3.55
N VAL A 336 -2.13 9.84 -3.26
CA VAL A 336 -1.71 10.80 -4.30
C VAL A 336 -0.45 10.33 -5.01
N GLY A 337 0.59 9.91 -4.28
CA GLY A 337 1.84 9.43 -4.87
C GLY A 337 1.62 8.18 -5.72
N SER A 338 0.88 7.20 -5.20
CA SER A 338 0.58 5.95 -5.91
C SER A 338 -0.27 6.17 -7.17
N SER A 339 -1.22 7.09 -7.11
CA SER A 339 -2.04 7.46 -8.27
C SER A 339 -1.19 8.12 -9.37
N LEU A 340 -0.34 9.08 -9.00
CA LEU A 340 0.59 9.71 -9.94
C LEU A 340 1.56 8.67 -10.53
N SER A 341 2.00 7.69 -9.74
CA SER A 341 2.81 6.56 -10.22
C SER A 341 2.11 5.78 -11.33
N GLY A 342 0.84 5.45 -11.15
CA GLY A 342 0.06 4.76 -12.17
C GLY A 342 0.01 5.56 -13.47
N VAL A 343 -0.47 6.81 -13.37
CA VAL A 343 -0.67 7.66 -14.57
C VAL A 343 0.64 8.00 -15.27
N VAL A 344 1.62 8.55 -14.53
CA VAL A 344 2.89 8.99 -15.13
C VAL A 344 3.76 7.78 -15.50
N GLY A 345 3.83 6.79 -14.62
CA GLY A 345 4.62 5.57 -14.84
C GLY A 345 4.11 4.75 -16.01
N GLY A 346 2.78 4.63 -16.18
CA GLY A 346 2.18 3.90 -17.31
C GLY A 346 2.50 4.54 -18.66
N ASN A 347 2.33 5.87 -18.75
CA ASN A 347 2.71 6.61 -19.96
C ASN A 347 4.21 6.49 -20.25
N LEU A 348 5.05 6.64 -19.22
CA LEU A 348 6.49 6.53 -19.35
C LEU A 348 6.91 5.12 -19.78
N TYR A 349 6.35 4.08 -19.14
CA TYR A 349 6.63 2.70 -19.47
C TYR A 349 6.24 2.39 -20.93
N GLY A 350 5.04 2.78 -21.36
CA GLY A 350 4.54 2.59 -22.72
C GLY A 350 5.43 3.29 -23.78
N LEU A 351 5.93 4.49 -23.46
CA LEU A 351 6.86 5.24 -24.34
C LEU A 351 8.17 4.45 -24.57
N PHE A 352 8.77 3.92 -23.49
CA PHE A 352 10.01 3.14 -23.59
C PHE A 352 9.79 1.74 -24.18
N GLU A 353 8.65 1.14 -23.96
CA GLU A 353 8.26 -0.14 -24.56
C GLU A 353 8.10 0.00 -26.08
N GLY A 354 7.34 0.99 -26.55
CA GLY A 354 7.14 1.28 -27.96
C GLY A 354 8.46 1.63 -28.70
N GLY A 355 9.42 2.24 -27.99
CA GLY A 355 10.75 2.53 -28.50
C GLY A 355 11.75 1.38 -28.44
N GLY A 356 11.38 0.21 -27.90
CA GLY A 356 12.28 -0.94 -27.72
C GLY A 356 13.42 -0.71 -26.70
N ARG A 357 13.26 0.28 -25.80
CA ARG A 357 14.31 0.74 -24.87
C ARG A 357 13.86 0.64 -23.40
N LEU A 358 13.14 -0.42 -23.04
CA LEU A 358 12.60 -0.63 -21.67
C LEU A 358 13.57 -0.38 -20.51
N PRO A 359 14.91 -0.72 -20.59
CA PRO A 359 15.85 -0.33 -19.54
C PRO A 359 15.89 1.18 -19.28
N GLY A 360 15.62 2.02 -20.29
CA GLY A 360 15.54 3.48 -20.16
C GLY A 360 14.45 3.96 -19.20
N PHE A 361 13.34 3.23 -19.08
CA PHE A 361 12.31 3.51 -18.10
C PHE A 361 12.91 3.55 -16.68
N TRP A 362 13.69 2.54 -16.31
CA TRP A 362 14.30 2.46 -14.98
C TRP A 362 15.33 3.56 -14.73
N LEU A 363 16.07 3.99 -15.76
CA LEU A 363 17.00 5.11 -15.64
C LEU A 363 16.27 6.42 -15.36
N VAL A 364 15.13 6.65 -16.01
CA VAL A 364 14.32 7.86 -15.77
C VAL A 364 13.74 7.80 -14.35
N VAL A 365 13.26 6.64 -13.90
CA VAL A 365 12.76 6.49 -12.52
C VAL A 365 13.89 6.71 -11.50
N ALA A 366 15.09 6.20 -11.76
CA ALA A 366 16.28 6.46 -10.93
C ALA A 366 16.63 7.96 -10.88
N ALA A 367 16.56 8.65 -12.02
CA ALA A 367 16.75 10.11 -12.06
C ALA A 367 15.71 10.85 -11.23
N GLN A 368 14.45 10.42 -11.24
CA GLN A 368 13.39 10.99 -10.38
C GLN A 368 13.71 10.79 -8.89
N CYS A 369 14.29 9.64 -8.48
CA CYS A 369 14.74 9.42 -7.10
C CYS A 369 15.79 10.44 -6.66
N VAL A 370 16.66 10.90 -7.57
CA VAL A 370 17.74 11.85 -7.27
C VAL A 370 17.24 13.30 -7.33
N LEU A 371 16.38 13.63 -8.28
CA LEU A 371 15.98 15.00 -8.57
C LEU A 371 14.79 15.50 -7.74
N LEU A 372 13.77 14.66 -7.49
CA LEU A 372 12.56 15.10 -6.80
C LEU A 372 12.76 15.45 -5.33
N PRO A 373 13.55 14.72 -4.52
CA PRO A 373 13.75 15.06 -3.11
C PRO A 373 14.38 16.44 -2.87
N PRO A 374 15.49 16.83 -3.53
CA PRO A 374 16.04 18.17 -3.38
C PRO A 374 15.11 19.27 -3.89
N LEU A 375 14.30 18.99 -4.93
CA LEU A 375 13.27 19.91 -5.42
C LEU A 375 12.24 20.21 -4.33
N VAL A 376 11.70 19.17 -3.69
CA VAL A 376 10.72 19.30 -2.59
C VAL A 376 11.33 20.09 -1.41
N LEU A 377 12.57 19.77 -1.04
CA LEU A 377 13.28 20.51 0.02
C LEU A 377 13.54 21.98 -0.35
N GLY A 378 13.91 22.24 -1.59
CA GLY A 378 14.14 23.58 -2.13
C GLY A 378 12.88 24.44 -2.09
N VAL A 379 11.78 23.92 -2.64
CA VAL A 379 10.48 24.61 -2.63
C VAL A 379 10.01 24.89 -1.19
N HIS A 380 10.19 23.93 -0.28
CA HIS A 380 9.84 24.12 1.13
C HIS A 380 10.65 25.23 1.79
N ARG A 381 11.97 25.31 1.53
CA ARG A 381 12.85 26.35 2.05
C ARG A 381 12.48 27.74 1.51
N LEU A 382 12.17 27.84 0.22
CA LEU A 382 11.76 29.10 -0.41
C LEU A 382 10.45 29.61 0.18
N ARG A 383 9.45 28.74 0.38
CA ARG A 383 8.16 29.12 1.01
C ARG A 383 8.32 29.62 2.45
N ARG A 384 9.31 29.10 3.20
CA ARG A 384 9.59 29.58 4.57
C ARG A 384 10.31 30.93 4.61
N ARG A 385 10.97 31.33 3.51
CA ARG A 385 11.69 32.61 3.39
C ARG A 385 10.83 33.73 2.80
N ALA A 386 9.72 33.40 2.16
CA ALA A 386 8.76 34.40 1.65
C ALA A 386 8.18 35.19 2.84
N PRO A 387 8.24 36.54 2.86
CA PRO A 387 7.64 37.35 3.90
C PRO A 387 6.14 37.08 4.00
N ASN A 388 5.64 37.05 5.22
CA ASN A 388 4.19 36.87 5.45
C ASN A 388 3.47 38.13 4.90
N PRO A 389 2.52 38.02 3.96
CA PRO A 389 1.83 39.21 3.43
C PRO A 389 1.08 40.04 4.48
N ALA A 390 0.96 39.52 5.72
CA ALA A 390 0.41 40.25 6.86
C ALA A 390 1.40 41.22 7.53
N ASP A 391 2.71 41.19 7.20
CA ASP A 391 3.71 42.08 7.79
C ASP A 391 3.93 43.33 6.91
N SER A 392 3.19 43.52 5.82
CA SER A 392 3.27 44.63 4.86
C SER A 392 2.02 45.51 4.84
N SER A 393 1.13 45.41 5.85
CA SER A 393 -0.05 46.25 5.97
C SER A 393 -0.01 47.10 7.24
#